data_71f28652b5b00b768ee90e6e0a016e25
#
_entry.id   71f28652b5b00b768ee90e6e0a016e25
#
_cell.length_a   1.000
_cell.length_b   1.000
_cell.length_c   1.000
_cell.angle_alpha   90.00
_cell.angle_beta   90.00
_cell.angle_gamma   90.00
#
_symmetry.space_group_name_H-M   'P 1'
#
loop_
_entity.id
_entity.type
_entity.pdbx_description
1 polymer ?
#
loop_
_entity_poly.entity_id
_entity_poly.type
_entity_poly.pdbx_seq_one_letter_code
_entity_poly.pdbx_strand_id
1 'polypeptide(L)'
;SLTPRADDNAGDLSYGDQRKLEIIRAMCTNPKLLCLDEPAAGLNPKESSELNKLLKFIKTEKQTGILLIEHDMSVVMGISDHVVVLNYGKKIFEGTAKDTRNSKEVIEAYLGVEE
;
A
#
# COMPACT_ATOMS: atom_id res chain seq x y z
N SER A 1 -2.78 -12.62 12.38
CA SER A 1 -1.49 -12.86 13.01
C SER A 1 -0.83 -14.10 12.45
N LEU A 2 0.49 -14.06 12.31
CA LEU A 2 1.26 -15.22 11.85
C LEU A 2 1.59 -16.19 12.99
N THR A 3 1.54 -15.74 14.24
CA THR A 3 1.94 -16.54 15.38
C THR A 3 1.15 -17.85 15.52
N PRO A 4 -0.18 -17.86 15.44
CA PRO A 4 -0.94 -19.11 15.53
C PRO A 4 -0.71 -20.06 14.36
N ARG A 5 -0.02 -19.59 13.34
CA ARG A 5 0.22 -20.36 12.12
C ARG A 5 1.70 -20.64 11.89
N ALA A 6 2.49 -20.54 12.95
CA ALA A 6 3.95 -20.69 12.83
C ALA A 6 4.36 -22.05 12.27
N ASP A 7 3.55 -23.07 12.52
CA ASP A 7 3.85 -24.43 12.05
C ASP A 7 3.33 -24.72 10.65
N ASP A 8 2.58 -23.78 10.06
CA ASP A 8 2.05 -23.97 8.72
C ASP A 8 3.14 -23.78 7.67
N ASN A 9 3.00 -24.51 6.57
CA ASN A 9 3.82 -24.28 5.40
C ASN A 9 3.48 -22.89 4.83
N ALA A 10 4.50 -22.15 4.42
CA ALA A 10 4.30 -20.82 3.86
C ALA A 10 3.34 -20.83 2.66
N GLY A 11 3.30 -21.91 1.90
CA GLY A 11 2.38 -22.04 0.77
C GLY A 11 0.92 -22.15 1.16
N ASP A 12 0.64 -22.42 2.43
CA ASP A 12 -0.74 -22.53 2.92
C ASP A 12 -1.29 -21.22 3.46
N LEU A 13 -0.47 -20.16 3.48
CA LEU A 13 -0.92 -18.85 3.94
C LEU A 13 -1.78 -18.17 2.90
N SER A 14 -2.71 -17.32 3.35
CA SER A 14 -3.46 -16.46 2.45
C SER A 14 -2.53 -15.45 1.76
N TYR A 15 -3.01 -14.83 0.68
CA TYR A 15 -2.22 -13.79 0.02
C TYR A 15 -1.90 -12.65 0.97
N GLY A 16 -2.84 -12.28 1.84
CA GLY A 16 -2.59 -11.23 2.81
C GLY A 16 -1.47 -11.59 3.77
N ASP A 17 -1.49 -12.82 4.28
CA ASP A 17 -0.44 -13.28 5.19
C ASP A 17 0.90 -13.40 4.49
N GLN A 18 0.90 -13.89 3.25
CA GLN A 18 2.13 -13.96 2.46
C GLN A 18 2.74 -12.59 2.25
N ARG A 19 1.89 -11.60 1.95
CA ARG A 19 2.34 -10.22 1.72
C ARG A 19 2.94 -9.63 2.99
N LYS A 20 2.28 -9.84 4.14
CA LYS A 20 2.81 -9.39 5.43
C LYS A 20 4.18 -10.02 5.71
N LEU A 21 4.31 -11.31 5.43
CA LEU A 21 5.56 -12.02 5.65
C LEU A 21 6.69 -11.45 4.80
N GLU A 22 6.41 -11.15 3.53
CA GLU A 22 7.38 -10.54 2.64
C GLU A 22 7.87 -9.19 3.18
N ILE A 23 6.93 -8.37 3.66
CA ILE A 23 7.25 -7.05 4.19
C ILE A 23 8.06 -7.17 5.47
N ILE A 24 7.67 -8.09 6.36
CA ILE A 24 8.39 -8.31 7.61
C ILE A 24 9.83 -8.77 7.33
N ARG A 25 10.01 -9.64 6.34
CA ARG A 25 11.35 -10.07 5.94
C ARG A 25 12.19 -8.90 5.45
N ALA A 26 11.61 -8.03 4.64
CA ALA A 26 12.31 -6.85 4.16
C ALA A 26 12.72 -5.96 5.33
N MET A 27 11.86 -5.83 6.33
CA MET A 27 12.14 -5.01 7.50
C MET A 27 13.24 -5.58 8.40
N CYS A 28 13.53 -6.87 8.28
CA CYS A 28 14.61 -7.48 9.08
C CYS A 28 15.99 -6.89 8.75
N THR A 29 16.15 -6.28 7.59
CA THR A 29 17.40 -5.60 7.23
C THR A 29 17.47 -4.18 7.79
N ASN A 30 16.44 -3.76 8.50
CA ASN A 30 16.34 -2.43 9.10
C ASN A 30 16.55 -1.31 8.06
N PRO A 31 15.77 -1.30 6.98
CA PRO A 31 15.98 -0.35 5.89
C PRO A 31 15.50 1.04 6.26
N LYS A 32 16.07 2.06 5.61
CA LYS A 32 15.58 3.43 5.74
C LYS A 32 14.45 3.72 4.75
N LEU A 33 14.40 2.96 3.68
CA LEU A 33 13.37 3.11 2.64
C LEU A 33 12.89 1.73 2.23
N LEU A 34 11.58 1.56 2.24
CA LEU A 34 10.92 0.34 1.79
C LEU A 34 10.14 0.67 0.51
N CYS A 35 10.45 -0.03 -0.57
CA CYS A 35 9.77 0.16 -1.86
C CYS A 35 8.84 -1.00 -2.11
N LEU A 36 7.57 -0.69 -2.36
CA LEU A 36 6.53 -1.70 -2.57
C LEU A 36 5.79 -1.44 -3.87
N ASP A 37 5.71 -2.46 -4.72
CA ASP A 37 5.04 -2.36 -6.00
C ASP A 37 3.74 -3.16 -5.95
N GLU A 38 2.62 -2.44 -5.95
CA GLU A 38 1.26 -2.99 -5.90
C GLU A 38 1.07 -4.05 -4.81
N PRO A 39 1.41 -3.72 -3.57
CA PRO A 39 1.33 -4.72 -2.50
C PRO A 39 -0.10 -5.17 -2.19
N ALA A 40 -1.11 -4.42 -2.59
CA ALA A 40 -2.50 -4.78 -2.36
C ALA A 40 -3.09 -5.67 -3.46
N ALA A 41 -2.31 -5.99 -4.50
CA ALA A 41 -2.81 -6.82 -5.60
C ALA A 41 -3.24 -8.19 -5.08
N GLY A 42 -4.46 -8.59 -5.42
CA GLY A 42 -5.00 -9.89 -5.01
C GLY A 42 -5.57 -9.95 -3.62
N LEU A 43 -5.53 -8.85 -2.86
CA LEU A 43 -6.05 -8.82 -1.50
C LEU A 43 -7.51 -8.39 -1.46
N ASN A 44 -8.27 -8.98 -0.51
CA ASN A 44 -9.64 -8.52 -0.27
C ASN A 44 -9.61 -7.27 0.62
N PRO A 45 -10.77 -6.58 0.82
CA PRO A 45 -10.78 -5.34 1.60
C PRO A 45 -10.24 -5.49 3.03
N LYS A 46 -10.52 -6.61 3.68
CA LYS A 46 -10.02 -6.85 5.03
C LYS A 46 -8.49 -6.97 5.02
N GLU A 47 -7.95 -7.73 4.07
CA GLU A 47 -6.52 -7.91 3.94
C GLU A 47 -5.82 -6.59 3.59
N SER A 48 -6.43 -5.79 2.73
CA SER A 48 -5.87 -4.47 2.39
C SER A 48 -5.87 -3.54 3.59
N SER A 49 -6.91 -3.60 4.42
CA SER A 49 -6.95 -2.82 5.65
C SER A 49 -5.84 -3.23 6.61
N GLU A 50 -5.59 -4.53 6.73
CA GLU A 50 -4.51 -5.02 7.59
C GLU A 50 -3.14 -4.65 7.04
N LEU A 51 -3.00 -4.67 5.72
CA LEU A 51 -1.77 -4.20 5.08
C LEU A 51 -1.52 -2.73 5.43
N ASN A 52 -2.54 -1.90 5.35
CA ASN A 52 -2.42 -0.48 5.69
C ASN A 52 -1.99 -0.28 7.14
N LYS A 53 -2.52 -1.09 8.05
CA LYS A 53 -2.11 -1.01 9.46
C LYS A 53 -0.64 -1.33 9.64
N LEU A 54 -0.16 -2.35 8.94
CA LEU A 54 1.25 -2.74 9.00
C LEU A 54 2.14 -1.62 8.43
N LEU A 55 1.77 -1.06 7.28
CA LEU A 55 2.55 0.00 6.66
C LEU A 55 2.57 1.24 7.53
N LYS A 56 1.44 1.57 8.14
CA LYS A 56 1.36 2.71 9.06
C LYS A 56 2.26 2.50 10.28
N PHE A 57 2.28 1.30 10.82
CA PHE A 57 3.16 0.94 11.93
C PHE A 57 4.63 1.13 11.54
N ILE A 58 5.01 0.62 10.37
CA ILE A 58 6.39 0.74 9.86
C ILE A 58 6.77 2.21 9.71
N LYS A 59 5.90 3.00 9.10
CA LYS A 59 6.17 4.41 8.88
C LYS A 59 6.34 5.17 10.18
N THR A 60 5.48 4.89 11.15
CA THR A 60 5.43 5.65 12.40
C THR A 60 6.44 5.15 13.43
N GLU A 61 6.44 3.84 13.69
CA GLU A 61 7.23 3.27 14.79
C GLU A 61 8.65 2.93 14.37
N LYS A 62 8.85 2.57 13.12
CA LYS A 62 10.18 2.23 12.62
C LYS A 62 10.83 3.39 11.89
N GLN A 63 10.06 4.44 11.64
CA GLN A 63 10.54 5.64 10.93
C GLN A 63 11.18 5.31 9.59
N THR A 64 10.63 4.30 8.92
CA THR A 64 11.08 3.89 7.60
C THR A 64 10.24 4.63 6.56
N GLY A 65 10.90 5.25 5.59
CA GLY A 65 10.21 5.84 4.45
C GLY A 65 9.62 4.75 3.58
N ILE A 66 8.43 4.98 3.04
CA ILE A 66 7.78 4.01 2.16
C ILE A 66 7.50 4.66 0.81
N LEU A 67 8.02 4.04 -0.25
CA LEU A 67 7.64 4.39 -1.62
C LEU A 67 6.67 3.32 -2.10
N LEU A 68 5.45 3.75 -2.34
CA LEU A 68 4.35 2.84 -2.67
C LEU A 68 3.88 3.10 -4.09
N ILE A 69 3.89 2.07 -4.93
CA ILE A 69 3.30 2.12 -6.26
C ILE A 69 1.99 1.36 -6.19
N GLU A 70 0.87 2.05 -6.44
CA GLU A 70 -0.44 1.46 -6.23
C GLU A 70 -1.48 2.12 -7.11
N HIS A 71 -2.52 1.37 -7.45
CA HIS A 71 -3.71 1.90 -8.11
C HIS A 71 -4.96 1.66 -7.26
N ASP A 72 -4.81 0.98 -6.14
CA ASP A 72 -5.90 0.81 -5.18
C ASP A 72 -5.97 2.07 -4.33
N MET A 73 -6.96 2.91 -4.63
CA MET A 73 -7.06 4.22 -4.00
C MET A 73 -7.28 4.14 -2.50
N SER A 74 -7.94 3.07 -2.01
CA SER A 74 -8.15 2.94 -0.57
C SER A 74 -6.82 2.77 0.17
N VAL A 75 -5.88 2.04 -0.43
CA VAL A 75 -4.54 1.88 0.16
C VAL A 75 -3.79 3.20 0.11
N VAL A 76 -3.79 3.86 -1.05
CA VAL A 76 -3.08 5.13 -1.24
C VAL A 76 -3.60 6.18 -0.25
N MET A 77 -4.91 6.33 -0.15
CA MET A 77 -5.51 7.36 0.70
C MET A 77 -5.31 7.06 2.19
N GLY A 78 -5.18 5.78 2.54
CA GLY A 78 -5.06 5.39 3.93
C GLY A 78 -3.68 5.57 4.54
N ILE A 79 -2.64 5.66 3.71
CA ILE A 79 -1.26 5.61 4.22
C ILE A 79 -0.38 6.74 3.71
N SER A 80 -0.71 7.35 2.58
CA SER A 80 0.21 8.26 1.89
C SER A 80 0.18 9.67 2.46
N ASP A 81 1.36 10.24 2.66
CA ASP A 81 1.51 11.66 3.03
C ASP A 81 1.57 12.52 1.79
N HIS A 82 2.23 12.01 0.75
CA HIS A 82 2.41 12.72 -0.51
C HIS A 82 2.13 11.78 -1.67
N VAL A 83 1.38 12.24 -2.64
CA VAL A 83 0.95 11.42 -3.77
C VAL A 83 1.34 12.09 -5.08
N VAL A 84 1.93 11.29 -5.97
CA VAL A 84 2.20 11.70 -7.35
C VAL A 84 1.36 10.79 -8.25
N VAL A 85 0.54 11.38 -9.10
CA VAL A 85 -0.35 10.61 -9.98
C VAL A 85 0.16 10.66 -11.40
N LEU A 86 0.32 9.48 -12.00
CA LEU A 86 0.75 9.34 -13.39
C LEU A 86 -0.40 8.78 -14.23
N ASN A 87 -0.49 9.28 -15.45
CA ASN A 87 -1.43 8.77 -16.43
C ASN A 87 -0.75 8.77 -17.79
N TYR A 88 -0.66 7.60 -18.41
CA TYR A 88 0.07 7.42 -19.67
C TYR A 88 1.49 7.95 -19.57
N GLY A 89 2.16 7.68 -18.44
CA GLY A 89 3.54 8.08 -18.24
C GLY A 89 3.77 9.55 -17.93
N LYS A 90 2.72 10.32 -17.75
CA LYS A 90 2.82 11.75 -17.44
C LYS A 90 2.26 12.05 -16.07
N LYS A 91 2.92 12.97 -15.35
CA LYS A 91 2.40 13.43 -14.07
C LYS A 91 1.19 14.34 -14.35
N ILE A 92 0.04 13.97 -13.80
CA ILE A 92 -1.18 14.77 -13.93
C ILE A 92 -1.55 15.45 -12.63
N PHE A 93 -1.00 15.03 -11.50
CA PHE A 93 -1.29 15.63 -10.21
C PHE A 93 -0.21 15.28 -9.21
N GLU A 94 -0.02 16.17 -8.25
CA GLU A 94 0.89 15.93 -7.13
C GLU A 94 0.39 16.73 -5.93
N GLY A 95 0.34 16.10 -4.75
CA GLY A 95 -0.13 16.76 -3.55
C GLY A 95 -0.41 15.78 -2.43
N THR A 96 -1.19 16.23 -1.45
CA THR A 96 -1.59 15.38 -0.33
C THR A 96 -2.61 14.34 -0.81
N ALA A 97 -2.82 13.31 0.02
CA ALA A 97 -3.84 12.30 -0.28
C ALA A 97 -5.23 12.94 -0.41
N LYS A 98 -5.54 13.89 0.49
CA LYS A 98 -6.83 14.58 0.45
C LYS A 98 -7.01 15.37 -0.84
N ASP A 99 -6.00 16.13 -1.24
CA ASP A 99 -6.06 16.91 -2.46
C ASP A 99 -6.15 16.01 -3.68
N THR A 100 -5.44 14.90 -3.66
CA THR A 100 -5.47 13.92 -4.76
C THR A 100 -6.88 13.38 -4.96
N ARG A 101 -7.53 12.98 -3.87
CA ARG A 101 -8.87 12.42 -3.93
C ARG A 101 -9.88 13.43 -4.47
N ASN A 102 -9.65 14.72 -4.25
CA ASN A 102 -10.55 15.77 -4.69
C ASN A 102 -10.21 16.33 -6.06
N SER A 103 -9.13 15.86 -6.68
CA SER A 103 -8.72 16.34 -7.99
C SER A 103 -9.61 15.76 -9.08
N LYS A 104 -10.18 16.64 -9.90
CA LYS A 104 -11.02 16.23 -11.01
C LYS A 104 -10.25 15.36 -12.00
N GLU A 105 -9.00 15.71 -12.27
CA GLU A 105 -8.17 14.95 -13.20
C GLU A 105 -7.92 13.54 -12.71
N VAL A 106 -7.68 13.37 -11.42
CA VAL A 106 -7.46 12.06 -10.82
C VAL A 106 -8.75 11.24 -10.85
N ILE A 107 -9.88 11.87 -10.52
CA ILE A 107 -11.17 11.20 -10.54
C ILE A 107 -11.47 10.64 -11.93
N GLU A 108 -11.23 11.46 -12.96
CA GLU A 108 -11.49 11.04 -14.33
C GLU A 108 -10.55 9.91 -14.77
N ALA A 109 -9.31 9.95 -14.33
CA ALA A 109 -8.31 8.98 -14.77
C ALA A 109 -8.41 7.63 -14.03
N TYR A 110 -8.73 7.65 -12.75
CA TYR A 110 -8.59 6.46 -11.90
C TYR A 110 -9.84 6.06 -11.13
N LEU A 111 -10.68 7.01 -10.74
CA LEU A 111 -11.82 6.72 -9.88
C LEU A 111 -13.10 6.52 -10.67
N GLY A 112 -13.02 6.66 -11.97
CA GLY A 112 -14.17 6.48 -12.83
C GLY A 112 -14.99 7.73 -12.98
N VAL A 113 -15.80 7.76 -13.98
CA VAL A 113 -16.61 8.90 -14.31
C VAL A 113 -18.06 8.66 -13.97
N GLU A 114 -18.44 7.84 -13.44
CA GLU A 114 -19.65 7.47 -13.19
C GLU A 114 -20.47 7.91 -12.56
N GLU A 115 -20.15 8.13 -12.79
CA GLU A 115 -20.66 8.43 -12.43
C GLU A 115 -21.57 8.28 -12.22
#